data_4d083649899dbedaa2c9512f6d3a4ab9
#
_entry.id   4d083649899dbedaa2c9512f6d3a4ab9
#
_cell.length_a   1.000
_cell.length_b   1.000
_cell.length_c   1.000
_cell.angle_alpha   90.00
_cell.angle_beta   90.00
_cell.angle_gamma   90.00
#
_symmetry.space_group_name_H-M   'P 1'
#
loop_
_entity.id
_entity.type
_entity.pdbx_description
1 polymer ?
#
loop_
_entity_poly.entity_id
_entity_poly.type
_entity_poly.pdbx_seq_one_letter_code
_entity_poly.pdbx_strand_id
1 'polypeptide(L)'
;MKTLHEELDEIIKLNSIDLSISELNYLQLYIEQLLIFNKKINLISRKDEEYVMERHLIPCLIFSTLFKGFLGNVLDIGTGGGLPGIPFAIVNQKSRITLIDSSNKKIMVVREIVQSIGLDNVETIWTRAEDKEFIKNYRNYFNLVISRATADLISLIKYAIPLLKDSQSKLAVMKGGHELEQEILKAKKRFNYITIQKIPLIYLPDNPDNINEKFAVIVERINGRK
;
A
#
# COMPACT_ATOMS: atom_id res chain seq x y z
N MET A 1 -22.72 -8.60 -20.20
CA MET A 1 -21.50 -8.46 -19.38
C MET A 1 -21.60 -7.12 -18.67
N LYS A 2 -21.33 -7.08 -17.38
CA LYS A 2 -21.24 -5.82 -16.64
C LYS A 2 -20.04 -5.03 -17.14
N THR A 3 -20.12 -3.72 -17.06
CA THR A 3 -18.97 -2.85 -17.30
C THR A 3 -18.05 -2.86 -16.08
N LEU A 4 -16.78 -2.53 -16.27
CA LEU A 4 -15.81 -2.40 -15.16
C LEU A 4 -16.31 -1.42 -14.09
N HIS A 5 -16.99 -0.36 -14.51
CA HIS A 5 -17.59 0.63 -13.60
C HIS A 5 -18.69 0.01 -12.73
N GLU A 6 -19.60 -0.75 -13.32
CA GLU A 6 -20.68 -1.43 -12.59
C GLU A 6 -20.14 -2.45 -11.58
N GLU A 7 -19.12 -3.22 -11.97
CA GLU A 7 -18.46 -4.19 -11.08
C GLU A 7 -17.76 -3.48 -9.92
N LEU A 8 -17.05 -2.38 -10.20
CA LEU A 8 -16.37 -1.59 -9.19
C LEU A 8 -17.36 -0.97 -8.19
N ASP A 9 -18.45 -0.37 -8.69
CA ASP A 9 -19.48 0.25 -7.85
C ASP A 9 -20.18 -0.79 -6.95
N GLU A 10 -20.50 -1.96 -7.49
CA GLU A 10 -21.10 -3.05 -6.71
C GLU A 10 -20.18 -3.55 -5.58
N ILE A 11 -18.90 -3.82 -5.89
CA ILE A 11 -17.97 -4.36 -4.89
C ILE A 11 -17.64 -3.33 -3.81
N ILE A 12 -17.61 -2.04 -4.14
CA ILE A 12 -17.43 -0.95 -3.18
C ILE A 12 -18.63 -0.84 -2.25
N LYS A 13 -19.86 -0.88 -2.80
CA LYS A 13 -21.10 -0.89 -2.00
C LYS A 13 -21.18 -2.12 -1.11
N LEU A 14 -20.85 -3.30 -1.63
CA LEU A 14 -20.81 -4.55 -0.86
C LEU A 14 -19.91 -4.47 0.38
N ASN A 15 -18.80 -3.72 0.26
CA ASN A 15 -17.85 -3.53 1.35
C ASN A 15 -18.12 -2.27 2.19
N SER A 16 -19.21 -1.55 1.93
CA SER A 16 -19.56 -0.30 2.62
C SER A 16 -18.43 0.74 2.62
N ILE A 17 -17.66 0.79 1.51
CA ILE A 17 -16.58 1.76 1.36
C ILE A 17 -17.20 3.07 0.86
N ASP A 18 -17.07 4.11 1.66
CA ASP A 18 -17.58 5.45 1.31
C ASP A 18 -16.55 6.19 0.44
N LEU A 19 -16.86 6.33 -0.85
CA LEU A 19 -16.06 7.03 -1.85
C LEU A 19 -16.91 8.04 -2.60
N SER A 20 -16.31 9.18 -2.93
CA SER A 20 -16.88 10.16 -3.85
C SER A 20 -16.89 9.62 -5.30
N ILE A 21 -17.72 10.21 -6.15
CA ILE A 21 -17.75 9.92 -7.60
C ILE A 21 -16.36 10.12 -8.23
N SER A 22 -15.64 11.16 -7.80
CA SER A 22 -14.28 11.42 -8.30
C SER A 22 -13.31 10.31 -7.93
N GLU A 23 -13.35 9.80 -6.69
CA GLU A 23 -12.50 8.68 -6.24
C GLU A 23 -12.82 7.40 -7.01
N LEU A 24 -14.10 7.11 -7.26
CA LEU A 24 -14.53 5.98 -8.09
C LEU A 24 -13.97 6.09 -9.52
N ASN A 25 -14.06 7.26 -10.13
CA ASN A 25 -13.52 7.49 -11.48
C ASN A 25 -12.00 7.28 -11.52
N TYR A 26 -11.25 7.77 -10.54
CA TYR A 26 -9.81 7.53 -10.43
C TYR A 26 -9.47 6.04 -10.29
N LEU A 27 -10.22 5.31 -9.47
CA LEU A 27 -10.03 3.87 -9.29
C LEU A 27 -10.30 3.08 -10.56
N GLN A 28 -11.37 3.42 -11.28
CA GLN A 28 -11.70 2.80 -12.56
C GLN A 28 -10.54 3.00 -13.56
N LEU A 29 -10.13 4.25 -13.77
CA LEU A 29 -9.02 4.58 -14.66
C LEU A 29 -7.73 3.86 -14.26
N TYR A 30 -7.46 3.79 -12.94
CA TYR A 30 -6.29 3.09 -12.43
C TYR A 30 -6.31 1.59 -12.79
N ILE A 31 -7.44 0.90 -12.57
CA ILE A 31 -7.55 -0.53 -12.87
C ILE A 31 -7.44 -0.78 -14.38
N GLU A 32 -8.08 0.04 -15.20
CA GLU A 32 -7.97 -0.04 -16.67
C GLU A 32 -6.50 0.05 -17.12
N GLN A 33 -5.77 1.06 -16.63
CA GLN A 33 -4.37 1.25 -16.96
C GLN A 33 -3.49 0.11 -16.41
N LEU A 34 -3.72 -0.31 -15.17
CA LEU A 34 -3.00 -1.42 -14.56
C LEU A 34 -3.10 -2.69 -15.42
N LEU A 35 -4.30 -3.06 -15.88
CA LEU A 35 -4.54 -4.23 -16.71
C LEU A 35 -3.91 -4.09 -18.12
N ILE A 36 -3.96 -2.90 -18.71
CA ILE A 36 -3.31 -2.62 -20.01
C ILE A 36 -1.80 -2.84 -19.91
N PHE A 37 -1.17 -2.28 -18.86
CA PHE A 37 0.27 -2.41 -18.68
C PHE A 37 0.68 -3.80 -18.18
N ASN A 38 -0.17 -4.50 -17.44
CA ASN A 38 0.13 -5.84 -16.97
C ASN A 38 0.36 -6.85 -18.10
N LYS A 39 -0.27 -6.63 -19.27
CA LYS A 39 -0.01 -7.41 -20.49
C LYS A 39 1.44 -7.31 -20.99
N LYS A 40 2.13 -6.22 -20.67
CA LYS A 40 3.52 -5.94 -21.10
C LYS A 40 4.53 -6.20 -19.99
N ILE A 41 4.20 -5.88 -18.76
CA ILE A 41 5.09 -5.97 -17.59
C ILE A 41 4.30 -6.57 -16.44
N ASN A 42 4.80 -7.62 -15.79
CA ASN A 42 4.16 -8.24 -14.63
C ASN A 42 4.12 -7.26 -13.43
N LEU A 43 3.03 -6.49 -13.34
CA LEU A 43 2.73 -5.62 -12.21
C LEU A 43 2.00 -6.38 -11.10
N ILE A 44 1.07 -7.25 -11.54
CA ILE A 44 0.36 -8.26 -10.73
C ILE A 44 0.48 -9.62 -11.40
N SER A 45 0.19 -10.71 -10.68
CA SER A 45 0.15 -12.05 -11.26
C SER A 45 -0.86 -12.12 -12.39
N ARG A 46 -0.51 -12.72 -13.53
CA ARG A 46 -1.46 -12.91 -14.65
C ARG A 46 -2.68 -13.74 -14.27
N LYS A 47 -2.53 -14.65 -13.31
CA LYS A 47 -3.64 -15.46 -12.77
C LYS A 47 -4.64 -14.64 -11.95
N ASP A 48 -4.24 -13.44 -11.55
CA ASP A 48 -5.06 -12.55 -10.72
C ASP A 48 -5.72 -11.43 -11.54
N GLU A 49 -5.50 -11.36 -12.86
CA GLU A 49 -6.11 -10.31 -13.72
C GLU A 49 -7.64 -10.33 -13.67
N GLU A 50 -8.26 -11.53 -13.70
CA GLU A 50 -9.72 -11.71 -13.60
C GLU A 50 -10.26 -11.37 -12.21
N TYR A 51 -9.40 -11.39 -11.19
CA TYR A 51 -9.74 -11.15 -9.78
C TYR A 51 -9.04 -9.92 -9.22
N VAL A 52 -8.68 -8.97 -10.10
CA VAL A 52 -7.89 -7.80 -9.71
C VAL A 52 -8.58 -6.97 -8.63
N MET A 53 -9.90 -6.88 -8.67
CA MET A 53 -10.68 -6.15 -7.69
C MET A 53 -10.61 -6.82 -6.32
N GLU A 54 -10.98 -8.10 -6.23
CA GLU A 54 -11.08 -8.83 -4.97
C GLU A 54 -9.71 -9.11 -4.36
N ARG A 55 -8.72 -9.48 -5.18
CA ARG A 55 -7.41 -9.90 -4.69
C ARG A 55 -6.44 -8.75 -4.44
N HIS A 56 -6.63 -7.63 -5.17
CA HIS A 56 -5.68 -6.52 -5.12
C HIS A 56 -6.31 -5.20 -4.72
N LEU A 57 -7.38 -4.74 -5.40
CA LEU A 57 -7.92 -3.41 -5.17
C LEU A 57 -8.62 -3.29 -3.81
N ILE A 58 -9.63 -4.14 -3.55
CA ILE A 58 -10.45 -4.04 -2.34
C ILE A 58 -9.63 -4.17 -1.07
N PRO A 59 -8.69 -5.13 -0.93
CA PRO A 59 -7.81 -5.17 0.23
C PRO A 59 -7.01 -3.89 0.44
N CYS A 60 -6.54 -3.26 -0.66
CA CYS A 60 -5.82 -1.99 -0.58
C CYS A 60 -6.73 -0.82 -0.21
N LEU A 61 -7.99 -0.82 -0.67
CA LEU A 61 -8.96 0.19 -0.28
C LEU A 61 -9.34 0.07 1.19
N ILE A 62 -9.66 -1.13 1.67
CA ILE A 62 -9.93 -1.37 3.11
C ILE A 62 -8.74 -0.94 3.96
N PHE A 63 -7.51 -1.27 3.54
CA PHE A 63 -6.32 -0.78 4.21
C PHE A 63 -6.24 0.74 4.20
N SER A 64 -6.54 1.38 3.07
CA SER A 64 -6.48 2.85 2.92
C SER A 64 -7.53 3.57 3.76
N THR A 65 -8.72 2.96 3.97
CA THR A 65 -9.78 3.53 4.80
C THR A 65 -9.42 3.57 6.29
N LEU A 66 -8.50 2.71 6.77
CA LEU A 66 -7.97 2.80 8.14
C LEU A 66 -7.25 4.14 8.38
N PHE A 67 -6.86 4.82 7.33
CA PHE A 67 -6.15 6.11 7.33
C PHE A 67 -6.95 7.22 6.62
N LYS A 68 -8.29 7.06 6.44
CA LYS A 68 -9.11 8.06 5.75
C LYS A 68 -8.97 9.43 6.41
N GLY A 69 -8.65 10.45 5.61
CA GLY A 69 -8.40 11.80 6.10
C GLY A 69 -6.97 12.03 6.64
N PHE A 70 -6.06 11.08 6.44
CA PHE A 70 -4.66 11.25 6.82
C PHE A 70 -4.05 12.46 6.12
N LEU A 71 -3.26 13.23 6.87
CA LEU A 71 -2.55 14.43 6.39
C LEU A 71 -1.05 14.25 6.64
N GLY A 72 -0.24 14.30 5.58
CA GLY A 72 1.19 14.21 5.71
C GLY A 72 1.89 13.55 4.54
N ASN A 73 3.18 13.29 4.71
CA ASN A 73 4.01 12.62 3.73
C ASN A 73 3.95 11.10 3.96
N VAL A 74 3.62 10.36 2.91
CA VAL A 74 3.50 8.90 2.93
C VAL A 74 4.50 8.29 1.95
N LEU A 75 5.16 7.22 2.35
CA LEU A 75 6.05 6.43 1.51
C LEU A 75 5.45 5.04 1.28
N ASP A 76 5.34 4.60 0.02
CA ASP A 76 5.03 3.21 -0.32
C ASP A 76 6.31 2.48 -0.77
N ILE A 77 6.77 1.53 0.04
CA ILE A 77 7.98 0.74 -0.22
C ILE A 77 7.64 -0.50 -1.05
N GLY A 78 8.24 -0.57 -2.25
CA GLY A 78 8.02 -1.68 -3.16
C GLY A 78 6.63 -1.65 -3.79
N THR A 79 6.26 -0.50 -4.32
CA THR A 79 4.91 -0.21 -4.82
C THR A 79 4.42 -1.15 -5.93
N GLY A 80 5.33 -1.81 -6.66
CA GLY A 80 4.99 -2.74 -7.74
C GLY A 80 4.15 -2.09 -8.84
N GLY A 81 2.90 -2.47 -8.94
CA GLY A 81 1.90 -1.86 -9.83
C GLY A 81 1.20 -0.63 -9.27
N GLY A 82 1.72 -0.04 -8.19
CA GLY A 82 1.09 1.08 -7.49
C GLY A 82 0.23 0.66 -6.29
N LEU A 83 0.42 -0.54 -5.75
CA LEU A 83 -0.40 -1.13 -4.69
C LEU A 83 0.40 -1.30 -3.38
N PRO A 84 -0.03 -0.73 -2.25
CA PRO A 84 -1.30 -0.04 -2.03
C PRO A 84 -1.28 1.46 -2.31
N GLY A 85 -0.16 2.06 -2.76
CA GLY A 85 0.10 3.48 -2.79
C GLY A 85 -0.89 4.30 -3.63
N ILE A 86 -1.29 3.84 -4.83
CA ILE A 86 -2.26 4.56 -5.68
C ILE A 86 -3.66 4.54 -5.07
N PRO A 87 -4.25 3.39 -4.65
CA PRO A 87 -5.51 3.40 -3.90
C PRO A 87 -5.46 4.28 -2.65
N PHE A 88 -4.33 4.27 -1.92
CA PHE A 88 -4.14 5.15 -0.76
C PHE A 88 -4.17 6.63 -1.15
N ALA A 89 -3.49 7.00 -2.24
CA ALA A 89 -3.46 8.37 -2.75
C ALA A 89 -4.84 8.89 -3.16
N ILE A 90 -5.64 8.03 -3.79
CA ILE A 90 -7.01 8.35 -4.22
C ILE A 90 -7.90 8.63 -3.01
N VAL A 91 -7.85 7.80 -1.96
CA VAL A 91 -8.64 7.96 -0.73
C VAL A 91 -8.13 9.11 0.15
N ASN A 92 -6.84 9.46 0.06
CA ASN A 92 -6.20 10.46 0.91
C ASN A 92 -5.57 11.60 0.09
N GLN A 93 -6.36 12.25 -0.76
CA GLN A 93 -5.90 13.27 -1.74
C GLN A 93 -5.15 14.46 -1.13
N LYS A 94 -5.33 14.73 0.16
CA LYS A 94 -4.60 15.80 0.88
C LYS A 94 -3.23 15.38 1.38
N SER A 95 -2.86 14.10 1.28
CA SER A 95 -1.53 13.59 1.59
C SER A 95 -0.63 13.64 0.36
N ARG A 96 0.69 13.70 0.58
CA ARG A 96 1.70 13.55 -0.46
C ARG A 96 2.25 12.14 -0.43
N ILE A 97 2.17 11.44 -1.53
CA ILE A 97 2.52 10.02 -1.62
C ILE A 97 3.77 9.87 -2.49
N THR A 98 4.81 9.25 -1.92
CA THR A 98 6.02 8.86 -2.65
C THR A 98 6.00 7.36 -2.87
N LEU A 99 5.99 6.92 -4.13
CA LEU A 99 6.01 5.51 -4.53
C LEU A 99 7.43 5.12 -4.93
N ILE A 100 8.01 4.10 -4.28
CA ILE A 100 9.32 3.60 -4.65
C ILE A 100 9.28 2.11 -5.01
N ASP A 101 10.13 1.74 -5.98
CA ASP A 101 10.40 0.33 -6.33
C ASP A 101 11.84 0.19 -6.83
N SER A 102 12.44 -0.97 -6.60
CA SER A 102 13.78 -1.29 -7.11
C SER A 102 13.81 -1.58 -8.62
N SER A 103 12.65 -1.83 -9.22
CA SER A 103 12.49 -2.07 -10.65
C SER A 103 12.19 -0.78 -11.40
N ASN A 104 13.16 -0.27 -12.18
CA ASN A 104 12.94 0.90 -13.03
C ASN A 104 11.76 0.73 -13.99
N LYS A 105 11.61 -0.48 -14.58
CA LYS A 105 10.51 -0.78 -15.50
C LYS A 105 9.14 -0.58 -14.83
N LYS A 106 8.98 -1.03 -13.57
CA LYS A 106 7.73 -0.85 -12.83
C LYS A 106 7.48 0.62 -12.50
N ILE A 107 8.50 1.34 -12.04
CA ILE A 107 8.38 2.78 -11.72
C ILE A 107 8.02 3.61 -12.95
N MET A 108 8.58 3.31 -14.12
CA MET A 108 8.21 4.01 -15.36
C MET A 108 6.73 3.82 -15.68
N VAL A 109 6.22 2.59 -15.57
CA VAL A 109 4.80 2.29 -15.81
C VAL A 109 3.90 2.96 -14.76
N VAL A 110 4.25 2.85 -13.49
CA VAL A 110 3.46 3.49 -12.41
C VAL A 110 3.42 5.00 -12.59
N ARG A 111 4.52 5.62 -13.02
CA ARG A 111 4.57 7.05 -13.36
C ARG A 111 3.62 7.39 -14.50
N GLU A 112 3.61 6.58 -15.57
CA GLU A 112 2.72 6.76 -16.70
C GLU A 112 1.25 6.63 -16.28
N ILE A 113 0.93 5.64 -15.44
CA ILE A 113 -0.41 5.48 -14.86
C ILE A 113 -0.80 6.74 -14.07
N VAL A 114 0.03 7.18 -13.12
CA VAL A 114 -0.22 8.36 -12.27
C VAL A 114 -0.50 9.60 -13.10
N GLN A 115 0.32 9.83 -14.14
CA GLN A 115 0.13 10.95 -15.07
C GLN A 115 -1.16 10.84 -15.89
N SER A 116 -1.46 9.64 -16.41
CA SER A 116 -2.64 9.42 -17.26
C SER A 116 -3.96 9.59 -16.52
N ILE A 117 -4.00 9.27 -15.22
CA ILE A 117 -5.19 9.43 -14.38
C ILE A 117 -5.24 10.78 -13.66
N GLY A 118 -4.18 11.59 -13.75
CA GLY A 118 -4.15 12.96 -13.20
C GLY A 118 -4.06 13.03 -11.68
N LEU A 119 -3.27 12.16 -11.01
CA LEU A 119 -3.04 12.23 -9.57
C LEU A 119 -1.88 13.17 -9.26
N ASP A 120 -2.19 14.38 -8.81
CA ASP A 120 -1.19 15.44 -8.52
C ASP A 120 -0.49 15.27 -7.17
N ASN A 121 -1.02 14.41 -6.30
CA ASN A 121 -0.48 14.15 -4.97
C ASN A 121 0.51 12.98 -4.90
N VAL A 122 0.93 12.43 -6.06
CA VAL A 122 1.80 11.25 -6.16
C VAL A 122 3.09 11.56 -6.91
N GLU A 123 4.22 11.22 -6.30
CA GLU A 123 5.52 11.16 -6.98
C GLU A 123 6.04 9.73 -7.04
N THR A 124 6.88 9.43 -8.02
CA THR A 124 7.47 8.11 -8.21
C THR A 124 8.98 8.20 -8.29
N ILE A 125 9.70 7.36 -7.53
CA ILE A 125 11.15 7.35 -7.48
C ILE A 125 11.66 5.92 -7.69
N TRP A 126 12.55 5.75 -8.65
CA TRP A 126 13.28 4.50 -8.82
C TRP A 126 14.43 4.44 -7.82
N THR A 127 14.25 3.67 -6.77
CA THR A 127 15.26 3.48 -5.72
C THR A 127 14.93 2.26 -4.86
N ARG A 128 15.87 1.89 -4.01
CA ARG A 128 15.65 0.94 -2.91
C ARG A 128 15.47 1.70 -1.60
N ALA A 129 14.65 1.15 -0.69
CA ALA A 129 14.41 1.80 0.61
C ALA A 129 15.67 1.88 1.49
N GLU A 130 16.63 0.96 1.29
CA GLU A 130 17.93 0.92 1.97
C GLU A 130 19.02 1.76 1.30
N ASP A 131 18.72 2.42 0.19
CA ASP A 131 19.69 3.26 -0.52
C ASP A 131 20.16 4.43 0.36
N LYS A 132 21.47 4.63 0.42
CA LYS A 132 22.08 5.62 1.33
C LYS A 132 21.73 7.06 0.94
N GLU A 133 21.64 7.35 -0.37
CA GLU A 133 21.32 8.70 -0.85
C GLU A 133 19.84 8.98 -0.63
N PHE A 134 18.97 8.01 -0.90
CA PHE A 134 17.54 8.11 -0.58
C PHE A 134 17.32 8.34 0.92
N ILE A 135 17.95 7.55 1.80
CA ILE A 135 17.85 7.73 3.26
C ILE A 135 18.37 9.10 3.68
N LYS A 136 19.46 9.59 3.09
CA LYS A 136 20.00 10.92 3.39
C LYS A 136 19.01 12.03 3.04
N ASN A 137 18.38 11.95 1.87
CA ASN A 137 17.47 12.98 1.35
C ASN A 137 16.11 12.97 2.04
N TYR A 138 15.62 11.78 2.49
CA TYR A 138 14.31 11.60 3.11
C TYR A 138 14.37 11.23 4.59
N ARG A 139 15.49 11.50 5.26
CA ARG A 139 15.64 11.21 6.69
C ARG A 139 14.62 12.00 7.51
N ASN A 140 13.89 11.29 8.39
CA ASN A 140 12.87 11.89 9.26
C ASN A 140 11.81 12.71 8.49
N TYR A 141 11.37 12.22 7.35
CA TYR A 141 10.49 12.97 6.44
C TYR A 141 9.05 12.45 6.42
N PHE A 142 8.84 11.12 6.47
CA PHE A 142 7.53 10.53 6.28
C PHE A 142 6.76 10.39 7.58
N ASN A 143 5.48 10.77 7.56
CA ASN A 143 4.55 10.58 8.67
C ASN A 143 3.99 9.15 8.69
N LEU A 144 3.94 8.50 7.52
CA LEU A 144 3.49 7.13 7.37
C LEU A 144 4.35 6.43 6.31
N VAL A 145 4.79 5.22 6.61
CA VAL A 145 5.38 4.31 5.62
C VAL A 145 4.42 3.16 5.44
N ILE A 146 4.05 2.87 4.19
CA ILE A 146 3.20 1.73 3.84
C ILE A 146 3.97 0.74 2.97
N SER A 147 3.53 -0.51 2.95
CA SER A 147 4.09 -1.53 2.06
C SER A 147 3.15 -2.72 1.94
N ARG A 148 3.24 -3.46 0.83
CA ARG A 148 2.52 -4.71 0.60
C ARG A 148 3.44 -5.77 0.01
N ALA A 149 3.59 -6.92 0.71
CA ALA A 149 4.22 -8.16 0.21
C ALA A 149 5.63 -7.99 -0.41
N THR A 150 6.48 -7.08 0.11
CA THR A 150 7.79 -6.79 -0.49
C THR A 150 8.96 -7.40 0.25
N ALA A 151 8.88 -7.51 1.60
CA ALA A 151 9.94 -8.03 2.44
C ALA A 151 9.38 -8.58 3.77
N ASP A 152 10.21 -9.23 4.58
CA ASP A 152 9.87 -9.61 5.95
C ASP A 152 9.70 -8.37 6.84
N LEU A 153 8.96 -8.53 7.95
CA LEU A 153 8.60 -7.41 8.83
C LEU A 153 9.84 -6.74 9.46
N ILE A 154 10.87 -7.51 9.81
CA ILE A 154 12.11 -6.98 10.40
C ILE A 154 12.83 -6.06 9.40
N SER A 155 12.91 -6.48 8.15
CA SER A 155 13.51 -5.69 7.07
C SER A 155 12.74 -4.40 6.82
N LEU A 156 11.40 -4.47 6.74
CA LEU A 156 10.55 -3.28 6.56
C LEU A 156 10.69 -2.30 7.72
N ILE A 157 10.76 -2.78 8.97
CA ILE A 157 11.00 -1.93 10.14
C ILE A 157 12.37 -1.21 10.03
N LYS A 158 13.43 -1.95 9.63
CA LYS A 158 14.76 -1.35 9.44
C LYS A 158 14.77 -0.26 8.36
N TYR A 159 14.05 -0.48 7.25
CA TYR A 159 13.95 0.49 6.17
C TYR A 159 13.13 1.73 6.59
N ALA A 160 12.03 1.53 7.32
CA ALA A 160 11.14 2.61 7.70
C ALA A 160 11.72 3.51 8.81
N ILE A 161 12.38 2.95 9.82
CA ILE A 161 12.87 3.70 11.00
C ILE A 161 13.62 4.98 10.66
N PRO A 162 14.63 4.99 9.76
CA PRO A 162 15.38 6.21 9.44
C PRO A 162 14.58 7.24 8.64
N LEU A 163 13.48 6.82 8.02
CA LEU A 163 12.65 7.63 7.13
C LEU A 163 11.45 8.24 7.87
N LEU A 164 10.99 7.61 8.97
CA LEU A 164 9.88 8.09 9.79
C LEU A 164 10.23 9.39 10.51
N LYS A 165 9.34 10.39 10.39
CA LYS A 165 9.56 11.76 10.83
C LYS A 165 9.78 11.90 12.32
N ASP A 166 8.96 11.23 13.12
CA ASP A 166 8.94 11.37 14.58
C ASP A 166 8.37 10.11 15.26
N SER A 167 8.15 10.18 16.56
CA SER A 167 7.60 9.06 17.34
C SER A 167 6.11 8.80 17.11
N GLN A 168 5.38 9.73 16.51
CA GLN A 168 3.96 9.56 16.15
C GLN A 168 3.80 8.94 14.76
N SER A 169 4.88 8.97 13.97
CA SER A 169 4.92 8.41 12.63
C SER A 169 4.95 6.88 12.68
N LYS A 170 4.29 6.23 11.71
CA LYS A 170 4.00 4.79 11.74
C LYS A 170 4.50 4.08 10.49
N LEU A 171 4.80 2.78 10.66
CA LEU A 171 4.88 1.84 9.55
C LEU A 171 3.60 0.99 9.55
N ALA A 172 2.90 0.93 8.43
CA ALA A 172 1.72 0.10 8.23
C ALA A 172 1.93 -0.84 7.03
N VAL A 173 1.89 -2.14 7.27
CA VAL A 173 2.20 -3.15 6.25
C VAL A 173 1.01 -4.06 6.03
N MET A 174 0.64 -4.29 4.78
CA MET A 174 -0.32 -5.33 4.42
C MET A 174 0.39 -6.67 4.37
N LYS A 175 0.04 -7.56 5.28
CA LYS A 175 0.60 -8.90 5.37
C LYS A 175 -0.49 -9.95 5.62
N GLY A 176 -0.16 -11.20 5.31
CA GLY A 176 -1.00 -12.36 5.58
C GLY A 176 -0.14 -13.62 5.64
N GLY A 177 -0.81 -14.75 5.86
CA GLY A 177 -0.18 -16.06 5.88
C GLY A 177 0.14 -16.57 7.28
N HIS A 178 0.39 -17.89 7.34
CA HIS A 178 0.58 -18.63 8.59
C HIS A 178 1.82 -18.21 9.39
N GLU A 179 2.81 -17.58 8.74
CA GLU A 179 4.07 -17.17 9.39
C GLU A 179 4.00 -15.78 10.04
N LEU A 180 2.90 -15.03 9.85
CA LEU A 180 2.79 -13.65 10.32
C LEU A 180 3.00 -13.51 11.83
N GLU A 181 2.44 -14.40 12.63
CA GLU A 181 2.61 -14.38 14.09
C GLU A 181 4.08 -14.58 14.49
N GLN A 182 4.78 -15.46 13.79
CA GLN A 182 6.22 -15.66 14.04
C GLN A 182 7.04 -14.45 13.62
N GLU A 183 6.70 -13.79 12.50
CA GLU A 183 7.36 -12.54 12.09
C GLU A 183 7.17 -11.45 13.14
N ILE A 184 5.94 -11.30 13.67
CA ILE A 184 5.62 -10.32 14.71
C ILE A 184 6.42 -10.61 15.99
N LEU A 185 6.47 -11.87 16.44
CA LEU A 185 7.22 -12.26 17.62
C LEU A 185 8.73 -11.99 17.45
N LYS A 186 9.30 -12.32 16.29
CA LYS A 186 10.70 -12.03 15.97
C LYS A 186 10.97 -10.52 15.96
N ALA A 187 10.07 -9.73 15.37
CA ALA A 187 10.19 -8.27 15.33
C ALA A 187 10.15 -7.65 16.74
N LYS A 188 9.20 -8.05 17.60
CA LYS A 188 9.11 -7.60 19.00
C LYS A 188 10.36 -7.94 19.82
N LYS A 189 10.94 -9.12 19.60
CA LYS A 189 12.22 -9.51 20.25
C LYS A 189 13.39 -8.67 19.77
N ARG A 190 13.42 -8.33 18.46
CA ARG A 190 14.52 -7.56 17.86
C ARG A 190 14.48 -6.08 18.21
N PHE A 191 13.28 -5.51 18.32
CA PHE A 191 13.04 -4.08 18.53
C PHE A 191 12.20 -3.90 19.79
N ASN A 192 12.86 -3.77 20.95
CA ASN A 192 12.17 -3.63 22.24
C ASN A 192 11.53 -2.25 22.48
N TYR A 193 11.68 -1.33 21.51
CA TYR A 193 11.18 0.04 21.55
C TYR A 193 10.02 0.28 20.58
N ILE A 194 9.38 -0.78 20.09
CA ILE A 194 8.20 -0.67 19.23
C ILE A 194 7.00 -1.38 19.84
N THR A 195 5.81 -0.93 19.44
CA THR A 195 4.56 -1.70 19.56
C THR A 195 4.11 -2.18 18.19
N ILE A 196 3.43 -3.32 18.14
CA ILE A 196 2.87 -3.88 16.91
C ILE A 196 1.42 -4.23 17.18
N GLN A 197 0.52 -3.64 16.38
CA GLN A 197 -0.90 -3.95 16.31
C GLN A 197 -1.20 -4.71 15.02
N LYS A 198 -2.03 -5.73 15.10
CA LYS A 198 -2.53 -6.50 13.95
C LYS A 198 -4.03 -6.25 13.82
N ILE A 199 -4.48 -5.71 12.68
CA ILE A 199 -5.87 -5.39 12.37
C ILE A 199 -6.30 -6.25 11.17
N PRO A 200 -7.34 -7.08 11.27
CA PRO A 200 -7.82 -7.87 10.15
C PRO A 200 -8.40 -6.95 9.07
N LEU A 201 -8.08 -7.25 7.80
CA LEU A 201 -8.67 -6.59 6.64
C LEU A 201 -9.83 -7.48 6.16
N ILE A 202 -11.04 -7.18 6.61
CA ILE A 202 -12.25 -7.93 6.29
C ILE A 202 -12.90 -7.29 5.07
N TYR A 203 -13.20 -8.07 4.03
CA TYR A 203 -13.85 -7.61 2.80
C TYR A 203 -14.62 -8.73 2.10
N LEU A 204 -15.57 -8.34 1.26
CA LEU A 204 -16.47 -9.22 0.52
C LEU A 204 -16.23 -9.05 -1.02
N PRO A 205 -16.55 -10.06 -1.86
CA PRO A 205 -16.93 -11.39 -1.43
C PRO A 205 -15.79 -12.08 -0.68
N ASP A 206 -16.16 -12.85 0.31
CA ASP A 206 -15.17 -13.69 0.99
C ASP A 206 -14.66 -14.71 -0.03
N ASN A 207 -13.40 -14.63 -0.35
CA ASN A 207 -12.81 -15.55 -1.31
C ASN A 207 -12.56 -16.87 -0.56
N PRO A 208 -13.23 -17.99 -0.94
CA PRO A 208 -13.02 -19.27 -0.29
C PRO A 208 -11.56 -19.77 -0.40
N ASP A 209 -10.79 -19.24 -1.36
CA ASP A 209 -9.34 -19.42 -1.44
C ASP A 209 -8.56 -18.47 -0.51
N ASN A 210 -9.23 -17.58 0.24
CA ASN A 210 -8.64 -16.74 1.28
C ASN A 210 -8.24 -17.57 2.53
N ILE A 211 -7.55 -18.66 2.29
CA ILE A 211 -6.78 -19.40 3.30
C ILE A 211 -5.78 -18.47 4.02
N ASN A 212 -5.53 -17.30 3.48
CA ASN A 212 -4.63 -16.30 4.02
C ASN A 212 -5.41 -15.04 4.40
N GLU A 213 -5.90 -15.01 5.64
CA GLU A 213 -6.33 -13.76 6.26
C GLU A 213 -5.33 -12.66 6.00
N LYS A 214 -5.81 -11.50 5.54
CA LYS A 214 -4.99 -10.32 5.33
C LYS A 214 -5.12 -9.37 6.51
N PHE A 215 -4.02 -8.80 6.91
CA PHE A 215 -3.94 -7.88 8.05
C PHE A 215 -3.20 -6.60 7.67
N ALA A 216 -3.62 -5.50 8.29
CA ALA A 216 -2.77 -4.35 8.48
C ALA A 216 -1.94 -4.56 9.75
N VAL A 217 -0.62 -4.61 9.61
CA VAL A 217 0.34 -4.67 10.71
C VAL A 217 0.89 -3.27 10.92
N ILE A 218 0.48 -2.63 12.01
CA ILE A 218 0.88 -1.25 12.35
C ILE A 218 1.97 -1.31 13.39
N VAL A 219 3.11 -0.67 13.07
CA VAL A 219 4.29 -0.58 13.94
C VAL A 219 4.48 0.87 14.36
N GLU A 220 4.56 1.11 15.65
CA GLU A 220 4.76 2.41 16.28
C GLU A 220 5.97 2.37 17.22
N ARG A 221 6.65 3.50 17.39
CA ARG A 221 7.71 3.64 18.42
C ARG A 221 7.08 3.88 19.78
N ILE A 222 7.63 3.24 20.81
CA ILE A 222 7.28 3.54 22.20
C ILE A 222 7.90 4.90 22.55
N ASN A 223 7.07 5.86 22.93
CA ASN A 223 7.53 7.18 23.36
C ASN A 223 8.51 7.06 24.53
N GLY A 224 9.65 7.78 24.44
CA GLY A 224 10.65 7.86 25.52
C GLY A 224 11.78 6.81 25.46
N ARG A 225 11.80 5.92 24.46
CA ARG A 225 12.95 5.01 24.23
C ARG A 225 13.67 5.38 22.92
N LYS A 226 14.93 5.77 23.05
CA LYS A 226 15.86 5.99 21.93
C LYS A 226 16.48 4.67 21.47
#